data_9a853235cd3d816271713e55d3613709
#
_entry.id   9a853235cd3d816271713e55d3613709
#
_cell.length_a   1.000
_cell.length_b   1.000
_cell.length_c   1.000
_cell.angle_alpha   90.00
_cell.angle_beta   90.00
_cell.angle_gamma   90.00
#
_symmetry.space_group_name_H-M   'P 1'
#
loop_
_entity.id
_entity.type
_entity.pdbx_description
1 polymer ?
#
loop_
_entity_poly.entity_id
_entity_poly.type
_entity_poly.pdbx_seq_one_letter_code
_entity_poly.pdbx_strand_id
1 'polypeptide(L)'
;EDGYWVRSDIDTDFEVQGESIGSITYQLHEASNLISYPYATSQGVQEAIPSDVTDATYVIIGEGLAAYNYNGAWVGSLADNNFGGFKSGKGYWFKVRTEAICPDIADGEPCDELLDFEYNAPSGDVDSRLANSTLPMTPEGFEYTQSTAQGFYFVESVSFDGVEAVAGDWIVAYNDNVVVGSW
;
A
#
# COMPACT_ATOMS: atom_id res chain seq x y z
N GLU A 1 -7.02 11.04 -13.70
CA GLU A 1 -5.92 11.71 -12.99
C GLU A 1 -4.93 10.66 -12.53
N ASP A 2 -3.69 10.75 -13.00
CA ASP A 2 -2.70 9.69 -12.85
C ASP A 2 -1.77 9.96 -11.66
N GLY A 3 -1.31 8.90 -11.01
CA GLY A 3 -0.22 8.97 -10.06
C GLY A 3 1.13 8.88 -10.78
N TYR A 4 2.18 9.46 -10.21
CA TYR A 4 3.51 9.48 -10.80
C TYR A 4 4.56 9.04 -9.79
N TRP A 5 5.51 8.22 -10.25
CA TRP A 5 6.73 7.94 -9.53
C TRP A 5 7.79 8.95 -9.90
N VAL A 6 8.36 9.61 -8.89
CA VAL A 6 9.48 10.54 -9.08
C VAL A 6 10.73 9.86 -8.52
N ARG A 7 11.76 9.75 -9.36
CA ARG A 7 13.07 9.25 -8.96
C ARG A 7 14.08 10.40 -8.97
N SER A 8 14.80 10.55 -7.87
CA SER A 8 15.94 11.48 -7.77
C SER A 8 17.24 10.68 -7.63
N ASP A 9 18.32 11.15 -8.27
CA ASP A 9 19.66 10.59 -8.13
C ASP A 9 20.45 11.24 -6.96
N ILE A 10 19.83 12.21 -6.30
CA ILE A 10 20.38 12.89 -5.14
C ILE A 10 19.33 12.96 -4.04
N ASP A 11 19.76 13.00 -2.81
CA ASP A 11 18.91 13.30 -1.67
C ASP A 11 18.45 14.76 -1.75
N THR A 12 17.16 14.97 -1.94
CA THR A 12 16.57 16.30 -2.13
C THR A 12 15.11 16.32 -1.71
N ASP A 13 14.70 17.46 -1.19
CA ASP A 13 13.28 17.71 -0.91
C ASP A 13 12.55 18.09 -2.20
N PHE A 14 11.37 17.52 -2.38
CA PHE A 14 10.45 17.87 -3.44
C PHE A 14 9.20 18.53 -2.84
N GLU A 15 9.07 19.83 -3.02
CA GLU A 15 7.95 20.61 -2.52
C GLU A 15 6.92 20.82 -3.62
N VAL A 16 5.66 20.48 -3.35
CA VAL A 16 4.52 20.76 -4.22
C VAL A 16 3.56 21.67 -3.49
N GLN A 17 3.20 22.78 -4.12
CA GLN A 17 2.19 23.70 -3.61
C GLN A 17 0.90 23.54 -4.40
N GLY A 18 -0.24 23.51 -3.70
CA GLY A 18 -1.57 23.39 -4.29
C GLY A 18 -2.65 23.61 -3.25
N GLU A 19 -3.88 23.74 -3.72
CA GLU A 19 -5.05 23.80 -2.86
C GLU A 19 -5.54 22.37 -2.56
N SER A 20 -6.05 22.15 -1.34
CA SER A 20 -6.71 20.89 -1.01
C SER A 20 -8.02 20.79 -1.78
N ILE A 21 -8.14 19.78 -2.61
CA ILE A 21 -9.32 19.54 -3.46
C ILE A 21 -10.40 18.70 -2.77
N GLY A 22 -10.20 18.27 -1.53
CA GLY A 22 -11.14 17.39 -0.83
C GLY A 22 -11.17 15.99 -1.41
N SER A 23 -12.37 15.46 -1.65
CA SER A 23 -12.54 14.15 -2.26
C SER A 23 -12.27 14.16 -3.76
N ILE A 24 -11.74 13.05 -4.27
CA ILE A 24 -11.52 12.78 -5.70
C ILE A 24 -12.13 11.43 -6.03
N THR A 25 -12.92 11.37 -7.10
CA THR A 25 -13.36 10.10 -7.67
C THR A 25 -12.31 9.61 -8.66
N TYR A 26 -11.72 8.46 -8.38
CA TYR A 26 -10.84 7.72 -9.27
C TYR A 26 -11.65 6.69 -10.06
N GLN A 27 -11.23 6.38 -11.26
CA GLN A 27 -11.79 5.29 -12.06
C GLN A 27 -10.76 4.17 -12.13
N LEU A 28 -11.02 3.07 -11.44
CA LEU A 28 -10.14 1.90 -11.38
C LEU A 28 -10.49 0.96 -12.52
N HIS A 29 -9.49 0.59 -13.32
CA HIS A 29 -9.60 -0.49 -14.29
C HIS A 29 -9.09 -1.81 -13.68
N GLU A 30 -9.27 -2.91 -14.39
CA GLU A 30 -8.67 -4.19 -13.99
C GLU A 30 -7.14 -4.09 -13.84
N ALA A 31 -6.56 -5.00 -13.06
CA ALA A 31 -5.15 -5.10 -12.74
C ALA A 31 -4.61 -3.91 -11.92
N SER A 32 -3.74 -3.05 -12.45
CA SER A 32 -2.91 -2.14 -11.64
C SER A 32 -3.25 -0.68 -11.87
N ASN A 33 -3.66 0.02 -10.82
CA ASN A 33 -3.98 1.43 -10.81
C ASN A 33 -3.05 2.17 -9.86
N LEU A 34 -2.34 3.20 -10.31
CA LEU A 34 -1.54 4.06 -9.44
C LEU A 34 -2.34 5.31 -9.11
N ILE A 35 -2.73 5.46 -7.86
CA ILE A 35 -3.54 6.58 -7.38
C ILE A 35 -2.89 7.25 -6.18
N SER A 36 -3.12 8.54 -6.02
CA SER A 36 -2.65 9.32 -4.87
C SER A 36 -3.66 9.28 -3.72
N TYR A 37 -3.17 9.43 -2.49
CA TYR A 37 -4.04 9.65 -1.34
C TYR A 37 -4.32 11.15 -1.22
N PRO A 38 -5.60 11.60 -1.25
CA PRO A 38 -5.94 13.02 -1.47
C PRO A 38 -5.97 13.85 -0.18
N TYR A 39 -5.98 13.22 1.00
CA TYR A 39 -6.15 13.95 2.26
C TYR A 39 -4.80 14.30 2.91
N ALA A 40 -4.78 15.42 3.63
CA ALA A 40 -3.61 15.84 4.41
C ALA A 40 -3.38 14.96 5.64
N THR A 41 -4.43 14.29 6.10
CA THR A 41 -4.46 13.48 7.31
C THR A 41 -4.29 12.02 6.96
N SER A 42 -3.39 11.31 7.65
CA SER A 42 -3.21 9.86 7.47
C SER A 42 -4.44 9.08 7.95
N GLN A 43 -4.69 7.91 7.35
CA GLN A 43 -5.85 7.08 7.64
C GLN A 43 -5.53 5.60 7.48
N GLY A 44 -6.10 4.76 8.34
CA GLY A 44 -5.98 3.31 8.23
C GLY A 44 -6.60 2.77 6.94
N VAL A 45 -6.04 1.70 6.39
CA VAL A 45 -6.51 1.10 5.11
C VAL A 45 -7.97 0.64 5.24
N GLN A 46 -8.33 -0.02 6.33
CA GLN A 46 -9.68 -0.55 6.55
C GLN A 46 -10.74 0.55 6.62
N GLU A 47 -10.37 1.74 7.10
CA GLU A 47 -11.28 2.88 7.26
C GLU A 47 -11.39 3.70 5.98
N ALA A 48 -10.28 3.78 5.24
CA ALA A 48 -10.17 4.61 4.05
C ALA A 48 -10.87 4.01 2.82
N ILE A 49 -10.94 2.67 2.72
CA ILE A 49 -11.45 1.98 1.55
C ILE A 49 -12.93 1.61 1.74
N PRO A 50 -13.85 2.04 0.85
CA PRO A 50 -15.23 1.58 0.84
C PRO A 50 -15.33 0.06 0.64
N SER A 51 -16.42 -0.55 1.11
CA SER A 51 -16.59 -2.01 1.10
C SER A 51 -16.62 -2.62 -0.31
N ASP A 52 -17.28 -1.96 -1.26
CA ASP A 52 -17.36 -2.38 -2.67
C ASP A 52 -15.99 -2.40 -3.34
N VAL A 53 -15.16 -1.39 -3.06
CA VAL A 53 -13.78 -1.34 -3.55
C VAL A 53 -12.89 -2.35 -2.81
N THR A 54 -13.14 -2.58 -1.51
CA THR A 54 -12.46 -3.64 -0.76
C THR A 54 -12.72 -5.01 -1.38
N ASP A 55 -13.94 -5.32 -1.76
CA ASP A 55 -14.28 -6.60 -2.39
C ASP A 55 -13.61 -6.78 -3.76
N ALA A 56 -13.47 -5.70 -4.52
CA ALA A 56 -12.83 -5.68 -5.82
C ALA A 56 -11.30 -5.73 -5.77
N THR A 57 -10.69 -5.15 -4.73
CA THR A 57 -9.23 -4.99 -4.62
C THR A 57 -8.61 -6.10 -3.78
N TYR A 58 -7.56 -6.75 -4.29
CA TYR A 58 -6.89 -7.84 -3.56
C TYR A 58 -5.55 -7.45 -2.95
N VAL A 59 -4.87 -6.43 -3.48
CA VAL A 59 -3.59 -5.94 -2.95
C VAL A 59 -3.48 -4.43 -3.13
N ILE A 60 -2.97 -3.75 -2.11
CA ILE A 60 -2.55 -2.34 -2.18
C ILE A 60 -1.06 -2.27 -1.83
N ILE A 61 -0.28 -1.58 -2.66
CA ILE A 61 1.17 -1.49 -2.54
C ILE A 61 1.56 -0.01 -2.47
N GLY A 62 2.27 0.36 -1.43
CA GLY A 62 2.95 1.65 -1.27
C GLY A 62 4.47 1.50 -1.33
N GLU A 63 5.18 2.55 -1.02
CA GLU A 63 6.64 2.55 -0.90
C GLU A 63 7.06 1.73 0.33
N GLY A 64 7.64 0.54 0.11
CA GLY A 64 8.09 -0.36 1.17
C GLY A 64 6.98 -1.00 2.00
N LEU A 65 5.71 -0.82 1.65
CA LEU A 65 4.55 -1.30 2.40
C LEU A 65 3.56 -1.98 1.47
N ALA A 66 2.87 -3.00 1.98
CA ALA A 66 1.78 -3.63 1.25
C ALA A 66 0.66 -4.08 2.20
N ALA A 67 -0.56 -4.13 1.66
CA ALA A 67 -1.70 -4.76 2.30
C ALA A 67 -2.36 -5.75 1.34
N TYR A 68 -2.74 -6.90 1.87
CA TYR A 68 -3.49 -7.92 1.16
C TYR A 68 -4.90 -8.01 1.74
N ASN A 69 -5.88 -8.11 0.86
CA ASN A 69 -7.27 -8.33 1.27
C ASN A 69 -7.52 -9.82 1.51
N TYR A 70 -7.73 -10.20 2.74
CA TYR A 70 -8.12 -11.54 3.15
C TYR A 70 -9.57 -11.53 3.66
N ASN A 71 -10.50 -11.95 2.79
CA ASN A 71 -11.94 -12.02 3.10
C ASN A 71 -12.53 -10.70 3.65
N GLY A 72 -12.19 -9.57 3.05
CA GLY A 72 -12.67 -8.25 3.44
C GLY A 72 -11.86 -7.58 4.57
N ALA A 73 -10.87 -8.27 5.14
CA ALA A 73 -9.95 -7.71 6.11
C ALA A 73 -8.58 -7.42 5.45
N TRP A 74 -8.05 -6.24 5.68
CA TRP A 74 -6.72 -5.87 5.21
C TRP A 74 -5.65 -6.34 6.19
N VAL A 75 -4.65 -7.07 5.69
CA VAL A 75 -3.51 -7.58 6.45
C VAL A 75 -2.20 -7.21 5.78
N GLY A 76 -1.13 -7.05 6.54
CA GLY A 76 0.20 -6.69 6.06
C GLY A 76 0.68 -5.34 6.58
N SER A 77 1.90 -4.95 6.20
CA SER A 77 2.57 -3.77 6.74
C SER A 77 1.84 -2.45 6.48
N LEU A 78 1.17 -2.31 5.33
CA LEU A 78 0.36 -1.13 5.05
C LEU A 78 -0.92 -1.07 5.91
N ALA A 79 -1.45 -2.22 6.31
CA ALA A 79 -2.64 -2.32 7.16
C ALA A 79 -2.33 -2.25 8.66
N ASP A 80 -1.05 -2.22 9.05
CA ASP A 80 -0.65 -2.12 10.46
C ASP A 80 -1.02 -0.76 11.05
N ASN A 81 -1.68 -0.76 12.22
CA ASN A 81 -2.15 0.45 12.88
C ASN A 81 -1.05 1.31 13.50
N ASN A 82 0.18 0.78 13.65
CA ASN A 82 1.27 1.51 14.28
C ASN A 82 2.07 2.35 13.28
N PHE A 83 2.30 1.84 12.07
CA PHE A 83 3.15 2.50 11.09
C PHE A 83 2.63 2.45 9.64
N GLY A 84 1.58 1.68 9.37
CA GLY A 84 0.92 1.57 8.07
C GLY A 84 -0.02 2.73 7.76
N GLY A 85 -0.99 2.45 6.88
CA GLY A 85 -2.02 3.37 6.44
C GLY A 85 -1.61 4.28 5.29
N PHE A 86 -2.61 4.97 4.78
CA PHE A 86 -2.42 5.97 3.73
C PHE A 86 -1.87 7.27 4.32
N LYS A 87 -0.94 7.90 3.62
CA LYS A 87 -0.26 9.13 4.06
C LYS A 87 -0.34 10.20 2.98
N SER A 88 -0.47 11.46 3.41
CA SER A 88 -0.45 12.62 2.52
C SER A 88 0.78 12.62 1.63
N GLY A 89 0.58 12.99 0.36
CA GLY A 89 1.66 13.10 -0.62
C GLY A 89 2.22 11.77 -1.12
N LYS A 90 1.59 10.64 -0.77
CA LYS A 90 2.00 9.31 -1.24
C LYS A 90 1.02 8.76 -2.28
N GLY A 91 1.58 7.98 -3.23
CA GLY A 91 0.83 7.19 -4.19
C GLY A 91 0.84 5.71 -3.83
N TYR A 92 -0.20 5.01 -4.28
CA TYR A 92 -0.41 3.59 -3.97
C TYR A 92 -0.90 2.86 -5.21
N TRP A 93 -0.35 1.66 -5.44
CA TRP A 93 -0.84 0.75 -6.44
C TRP A 93 -2.01 -0.07 -5.89
N PHE A 94 -3.16 0.05 -6.52
CA PHE A 94 -4.32 -0.80 -6.27
C PHE A 94 -4.38 -1.90 -7.33
N LYS A 95 -4.42 -3.14 -6.88
CA LYS A 95 -4.58 -4.33 -7.73
C LYS A 95 -6.01 -4.79 -7.67
N VAL A 96 -6.74 -4.63 -8.77
CA VAL A 96 -8.17 -4.90 -8.88
C VAL A 96 -8.41 -6.19 -9.66
N ARG A 97 -9.39 -6.99 -9.19
CA ARG A 97 -9.79 -8.25 -9.84
C ARG A 97 -10.65 -7.98 -11.07
N THR A 98 -10.35 -8.63 -12.18
CA THR A 98 -11.14 -8.55 -13.40
C THR A 98 -12.59 -8.97 -13.16
N GLU A 99 -12.79 -10.09 -12.46
CA GLU A 99 -14.11 -10.64 -12.15
C GLU A 99 -14.99 -9.74 -11.27
N ALA A 100 -14.39 -8.77 -10.58
CA ALA A 100 -15.11 -7.81 -9.77
C ALA A 100 -15.66 -6.63 -10.58
N ILE A 101 -15.00 -6.28 -11.68
CA ILE A 101 -15.44 -5.21 -12.58
C ILE A 101 -16.24 -5.78 -13.74
N CYS A 102 -15.76 -6.86 -14.34
CA CYS A 102 -16.36 -7.52 -15.50
C CYS A 102 -16.74 -8.97 -15.17
N PRO A 103 -17.79 -9.23 -14.39
CA PRO A 103 -18.11 -10.58 -13.89
C PRO A 103 -18.52 -11.57 -14.98
N ASP A 104 -19.02 -11.09 -16.10
CA ASP A 104 -19.53 -11.91 -17.21
C ASP A 104 -18.57 -11.99 -18.40
N ILE A 105 -17.32 -11.51 -18.23
CA ILE A 105 -16.34 -11.49 -19.32
C ILE A 105 -15.81 -12.89 -19.60
N ALA A 106 -15.63 -13.22 -20.88
CA ALA A 106 -15.00 -14.47 -21.28
C ALA A 106 -13.48 -14.42 -21.07
N ASP A 107 -12.86 -15.57 -20.78
CA ASP A 107 -11.42 -15.68 -20.62
C ASP A 107 -10.65 -15.11 -21.81
N GLY A 108 -9.82 -14.10 -21.54
CA GLY A 108 -8.95 -13.45 -22.54
C GLY A 108 -9.59 -12.30 -23.31
N GLU A 109 -10.83 -11.95 -23.04
CA GLU A 109 -11.43 -10.71 -23.55
C GLU A 109 -11.02 -9.52 -22.68
N PRO A 110 -10.83 -8.32 -23.26
CA PRO A 110 -10.49 -7.12 -22.49
C PRO A 110 -11.68 -6.64 -21.66
N CYS A 111 -11.42 -6.23 -20.43
CA CYS A 111 -12.40 -5.58 -19.56
C CYS A 111 -12.29 -4.06 -19.73
N ASP A 112 -13.27 -3.46 -20.38
CA ASP A 112 -13.33 -2.01 -20.63
C ASP A 112 -14.17 -1.24 -19.57
N GLU A 113 -14.74 -1.94 -18.59
CA GLU A 113 -15.50 -1.34 -17.51
C GLU A 113 -14.58 -0.75 -16.44
N LEU A 114 -15.10 0.26 -15.73
CA LEU A 114 -14.37 0.98 -14.69
C LEU A 114 -15.17 0.93 -13.38
N LEU A 115 -14.44 0.86 -12.27
CA LEU A 115 -15.00 0.97 -10.92
C LEU A 115 -14.71 2.35 -10.37
N ASP A 116 -15.75 3.12 -10.07
CA ASP A 116 -15.60 4.40 -9.39
C ASP A 116 -15.13 4.19 -7.95
N PHE A 117 -14.10 4.90 -7.56
CA PHE A 117 -13.51 4.84 -6.23
C PHE A 117 -13.30 6.23 -5.65
N GLU A 118 -13.79 6.42 -4.44
CA GLU A 118 -13.50 7.59 -3.62
C GLU A 118 -13.07 7.12 -2.24
N TYR A 119 -11.96 7.65 -1.73
CA TYR A 119 -11.56 7.36 -0.35
C TYR A 119 -12.61 7.88 0.63
N ASN A 120 -12.96 7.11 1.64
CA ASN A 120 -13.72 7.63 2.76
C ASN A 120 -12.97 8.80 3.39
N ALA A 121 -13.66 9.90 3.68
CA ALA A 121 -13.04 11.03 4.35
C ALA A 121 -12.55 10.62 5.75
N PRO A 122 -11.35 11.05 6.17
CA PRO A 122 -10.88 10.81 7.52
C PRO A 122 -11.89 11.35 8.54
N SER A 123 -12.30 10.54 9.51
CA SER A 123 -13.08 11.02 10.64
C SER A 123 -12.22 12.00 11.45
N GLY A 124 -12.81 13.13 11.93
CA GLY A 124 -12.06 14.24 12.55
C GLY A 124 -11.24 13.93 13.80
N ASP A 125 -11.31 12.71 14.32
CA ASP A 125 -10.38 12.17 15.32
C ASP A 125 -9.28 11.39 14.60
N VAL A 126 -8.29 12.13 14.13
CA VAL A 126 -7.11 11.55 13.54
C VAL A 126 -6.34 10.80 14.60
N ASP A 127 -6.13 9.53 14.40
CA ASP A 127 -5.17 8.82 15.23
C ASP A 127 -3.77 9.42 14.98
N SER A 128 -3.35 10.29 15.90
CA SER A 128 -2.07 10.99 15.85
C SER A 128 -0.87 10.01 15.77
N ARG A 129 -1.11 8.72 16.02
CA ARG A 129 -0.13 7.65 15.88
C ARG A 129 0.21 7.38 14.41
N LEU A 130 -0.76 7.42 13.49
CA LEU A 130 -0.49 7.25 12.06
C LEU A 130 0.29 8.42 11.45
N ALA A 131 0.03 9.65 11.95
CA ALA A 131 0.69 10.85 11.44
C ALA A 131 2.19 10.93 11.78
N ASN A 132 2.61 10.32 12.89
CA ASN A 132 3.98 10.40 13.43
C ASN A 132 4.75 9.06 13.40
N SER A 133 4.15 7.99 12.86
CA SER A 133 4.84 6.70 12.80
C SER A 133 5.90 6.72 11.71
N THR A 134 7.15 6.59 12.12
CA THR A 134 8.25 6.21 11.23
C THR A 134 8.30 4.68 11.14
N LEU A 135 8.56 4.14 9.95
CA LEU A 135 8.90 2.73 9.83
C LEU A 135 10.08 2.42 10.76
N PRO A 136 10.11 1.24 11.39
CA PRO A 136 11.27 0.82 12.14
C PRO A 136 12.51 0.97 11.26
N MET A 137 13.56 1.57 11.82
CA MET A 137 14.81 1.72 11.07
C MET A 137 15.40 0.32 10.85
N THR A 138 15.69 -0.01 9.60
CA THR A 138 16.39 -1.25 9.24
C THR A 138 17.67 -1.40 10.06
N PRO A 139 17.96 -2.58 10.64
CA PRO A 139 19.18 -2.78 11.40
C PRO A 139 20.42 -2.49 10.54
N GLU A 140 21.46 -1.95 11.17
CA GLU A 140 22.73 -1.64 10.51
C GLU A 140 23.32 -2.89 9.81
N GLY A 141 23.69 -2.74 8.54
CA GLY A 141 24.21 -3.82 7.70
C GLY A 141 23.16 -4.63 6.94
N PHE A 142 21.88 -4.30 7.09
CA PHE A 142 20.77 -4.93 6.36
C PHE A 142 19.96 -3.94 5.51
N GLU A 143 20.57 -2.81 5.21
CA GLU A 143 19.99 -1.81 4.33
C GLU A 143 19.85 -2.37 2.90
N TYR A 144 18.77 -2.00 2.23
CA TYR A 144 18.55 -2.35 0.83
C TYR A 144 18.08 -1.16 0.03
N THR A 145 18.35 -1.19 -1.26
CA THR A 145 17.83 -0.17 -2.19
C THR A 145 16.56 -0.68 -2.82
N GLN A 146 15.47 0.05 -2.62
CA GLN A 146 14.18 -0.29 -3.21
C GLN A 146 14.24 -0.19 -4.74
N SER A 147 13.68 -1.19 -5.41
CA SER A 147 13.63 -1.30 -6.87
C SER A 147 12.18 -1.13 -7.36
N THR A 148 12.02 -0.74 -8.62
CA THR A 148 10.72 -0.78 -9.29
C THR A 148 10.23 -2.21 -9.59
N ALA A 149 11.16 -3.18 -9.58
CA ALA A 149 10.82 -4.62 -9.65
C ALA A 149 10.72 -5.15 -8.21
N GLN A 150 9.50 -5.27 -7.70
CA GLN A 150 9.22 -5.67 -6.32
C GLN A 150 8.41 -6.96 -6.27
N GLY A 151 8.69 -7.80 -5.26
CA GLY A 151 7.86 -8.93 -4.87
C GLY A 151 7.46 -8.78 -3.40
N PHE A 152 6.19 -9.00 -3.10
CA PHE A 152 5.68 -8.99 -1.72
C PHE A 152 5.34 -10.40 -1.29
N TYR A 153 5.80 -10.76 -0.10
CA TYR A 153 5.51 -12.05 0.54
C TYR A 153 4.73 -11.80 1.81
N PHE A 154 3.55 -12.39 1.90
CA PHE A 154 2.73 -12.34 3.11
C PHE A 154 2.97 -13.62 3.89
N VAL A 155 3.55 -13.49 5.09
CA VAL A 155 3.94 -14.61 5.93
C VAL A 155 2.98 -14.69 7.12
N GLU A 156 2.30 -15.82 7.30
CA GLU A 156 1.32 -15.97 8.39
C GLU A 156 2.00 -16.16 9.75
N SER A 157 3.13 -16.86 9.80
CA SER A 157 3.91 -17.05 11.01
C SER A 157 5.38 -17.29 10.71
N VAL A 158 6.25 -16.87 11.61
CA VAL A 158 7.70 -17.12 11.56
C VAL A 158 8.15 -17.73 12.86
N SER A 159 8.90 -18.82 12.79
CA SER A 159 9.54 -19.40 13.95
C SER A 159 10.97 -19.82 13.64
N PHE A 160 11.85 -19.70 14.62
CA PHE A 160 13.23 -20.18 14.58
C PHE A 160 13.45 -21.19 15.72
N ASP A 161 13.85 -22.40 15.38
CA ASP A 161 14.00 -23.52 16.32
C ASP A 161 12.75 -23.79 17.20
N GLY A 162 11.55 -23.56 16.64
CA GLY A 162 10.28 -23.74 17.33
C GLY A 162 9.87 -22.61 18.27
N VAL A 163 10.60 -21.49 18.26
CA VAL A 163 10.24 -20.25 18.96
C VAL A 163 9.66 -19.28 17.96
N GLU A 164 8.45 -18.79 18.21
CA GLU A 164 7.82 -17.77 17.35
C GLU A 164 8.55 -16.44 17.44
N ALA A 165 8.67 -15.76 16.30
CA ALA A 165 9.19 -14.41 16.22
C ALA A 165 8.29 -13.43 17.01
N VAL A 166 8.90 -12.46 17.66
CA VAL A 166 8.22 -11.45 18.48
C VAL A 166 8.50 -10.04 17.93
N ALA A 167 7.73 -9.06 18.40
CA ALA A 167 7.94 -7.66 18.03
C ALA A 167 9.38 -7.22 18.34
N GLY A 168 10.08 -6.75 17.32
CA GLY A 168 11.49 -6.36 17.37
C GLY A 168 12.44 -7.36 16.69
N ASP A 169 11.96 -8.56 16.33
CA ASP A 169 12.70 -9.46 15.45
C ASP A 169 12.60 -8.97 14.00
N TRP A 170 13.62 -9.23 13.21
CA TRP A 170 13.69 -8.84 11.83
C TRP A 170 13.72 -10.02 10.88
N ILE A 171 12.92 -9.92 9.81
CA ILE A 171 12.98 -10.84 8.67
C ILE A 171 13.77 -10.14 7.57
N VAL A 172 14.83 -10.77 7.09
CA VAL A 172 15.68 -10.22 6.02
C VAL A 172 15.63 -11.16 4.82
N ALA A 173 15.29 -10.59 3.66
CA ALA A 173 15.27 -11.32 2.39
C ALA A 173 16.58 -11.10 1.63
N TYR A 174 17.11 -12.19 1.07
CA TYR A 174 18.32 -12.19 0.25
C TYR A 174 18.02 -12.70 -1.16
N ASN A 175 18.70 -12.09 -2.14
CA ASN A 175 18.92 -12.66 -3.45
C ASN A 175 20.41 -12.94 -3.59
N ASP A 176 20.81 -14.20 -3.53
CA ASP A 176 22.19 -14.65 -3.31
C ASP A 176 22.78 -14.01 -2.03
N ASN A 177 23.75 -13.09 -2.19
CA ASN A 177 24.41 -12.39 -1.07
C ASN A 177 23.98 -10.93 -0.92
N VAL A 178 22.93 -10.51 -1.63
CA VAL A 178 22.43 -9.13 -1.61
C VAL A 178 21.14 -9.08 -0.79
N VAL A 179 21.09 -8.17 0.18
CA VAL A 179 19.86 -7.86 0.90
C VAL A 179 18.89 -7.18 -0.08
N VAL A 180 17.70 -7.75 -0.24
CA VAL A 180 16.66 -7.26 -1.16
C VAL A 180 15.39 -6.83 -0.46
N GLY A 181 15.32 -7.01 0.85
CA GLY A 181 14.23 -6.55 1.69
C GLY A 181 14.49 -6.86 3.16
N SER A 182 13.88 -6.07 4.04
CA SER A 182 13.87 -6.28 5.49
C SER A 182 12.57 -5.80 6.09
N TRP A 183 12.07 -6.51 7.08
CA TRP A 183 10.81 -6.17 7.77
C TRP A 183 10.80 -6.73 9.19
#